data_d0e7657533d5834890c859c31ba2fde4
#
_entry.id   d0e7657533d5834890c859c31ba2fde4
#
_cell.length_a   1.000
_cell.length_b   1.000
_cell.length_c   1.000
_cell.angle_alpha   90.00
_cell.angle_beta   90.00
_cell.angle_gamma   90.00
#
_symmetry.space_group_name_H-M   'P 1'
#
loop_
_entity.id
_entity.type
_entity.pdbx_description
1 polymer ?
#
loop_
_entity_poly.entity_id
_entity_poly.type
_entity_poly.pdbx_seq_one_letter_code
_entity_poly.pdbx_strand_id
1 'polypeptide(L)'
;MKFNKWVKSVTAAVVLSLALSVTAFGAETDADELTMVTSEQTEMKEGMVGAGAHASIYPDPTMYDATSSNNSKINLLFNVRTFGNDMERYEIRIFKGSTESSANLVARKNADFDTTKGTSDITYSWDTTDYSKYTPGTYTISCTSFYNSTNGDVVNQKEMFTVTLEDYRLILDRQFVQRLYEKVFQRTADTAGLNDWSNKLYNGTTTGATTAWNFFFSPEFGNKNTTNEQYVNILYQALFDRNADTDGKANWVSLLDNGVSRAYVLKGFTDSSEFNNLCSVYGIQQGTITTSENRDKNPQVTAFVNRLYTIAMNRAADVNGLNDWTGKLLAKTKTPKQVASGFVFSQEMANRNLSNQEYVTMLYRTMMDREPDEAGLNDWVTRLQSGTSRQSVFDGFADSTEFDNIVRAYGLK
;
A
#
# COMPACT_ATOMS: atom_id res chain seq x y z
N MET A 1 -7.76 14.15 21.40
CA MET A 1 -7.23 15.41 20.82
C MET A 1 -5.81 15.32 20.24
N LYS A 2 -5.06 14.23 20.44
CA LYS A 2 -3.73 14.00 19.83
C LYS A 2 -3.81 13.24 18.48
N PHE A 3 -4.91 12.60 18.18
CA PHE A 3 -5.14 11.79 16.97
C PHE A 3 -5.23 12.63 15.69
N ASN A 4 -5.82 13.82 15.75
CA ASN A 4 -5.96 14.71 14.58
C ASN A 4 -4.64 15.34 14.08
N LYS A 5 -3.60 15.38 14.91
CA LYS A 5 -2.30 15.94 14.50
C LYS A 5 -1.47 14.94 13.68
N TRP A 6 -1.66 13.64 13.93
CA TRP A 6 -0.89 12.60 13.28
C TRP A 6 -1.42 12.30 11.85
N VAL A 7 -2.75 12.29 11.69
CA VAL A 7 -3.40 12.14 10.37
C VAL A 7 -3.00 13.30 9.43
N LYS A 8 -2.87 14.53 9.95
CA LYS A 8 -2.42 15.69 9.17
C LYS A 8 -0.96 15.60 8.71
N SER A 9 -0.11 14.94 9.48
CA SER A 9 1.32 14.78 9.15
C SER A 9 1.56 13.73 8.06
N VAL A 10 0.77 12.66 8.02
CA VAL A 10 0.89 11.59 7.01
C VAL A 10 0.42 12.06 5.64
N THR A 11 -0.67 12.82 5.58
CA THR A 11 -1.19 13.36 4.31
C THR A 11 -0.20 14.37 3.69
N ALA A 12 0.46 15.20 4.51
CA ALA A 12 1.46 16.16 4.03
C ALA A 12 2.75 15.48 3.52
N ALA A 13 3.18 14.36 4.15
CA ALA A 13 4.40 13.67 3.75
C ALA A 13 4.25 12.90 2.42
N VAL A 14 3.06 12.35 2.13
CA VAL A 14 2.80 11.60 0.89
C VAL A 14 2.70 12.56 -0.31
N VAL A 15 2.10 13.73 -0.14
CA VAL A 15 2.00 14.74 -1.20
C VAL A 15 3.36 15.39 -1.49
N LEU A 16 4.19 15.60 -0.48
CA LEU A 16 5.52 16.21 -0.65
C LEU A 16 6.51 15.28 -1.38
N SER A 17 6.40 13.96 -1.23
CA SER A 17 7.26 13.00 -1.92
C SER A 17 6.96 12.89 -3.42
N LEU A 18 5.71 13.11 -3.84
CA LEU A 18 5.32 13.12 -5.25
C LEU A 18 5.73 14.43 -5.95
N ALA A 19 5.66 15.57 -5.27
CA ALA A 19 6.10 16.85 -5.83
C ALA A 19 7.63 16.94 -5.98
N LEU A 20 8.40 16.28 -5.11
CA LEU A 20 9.87 16.27 -5.18
C LEU A 20 10.44 15.29 -6.21
N SER A 21 9.70 14.26 -6.61
CA SER A 21 10.14 13.30 -7.63
C SER A 21 10.01 13.84 -9.07
N VAL A 22 9.19 14.84 -9.30
CA VAL A 22 9.00 15.46 -10.63
C VAL A 22 10.09 16.50 -10.93
N THR A 23 10.78 17.05 -9.94
CA THR A 23 11.82 18.09 -10.12
C THR A 23 13.25 17.56 -10.22
N ALA A 24 13.50 16.24 -10.05
CA ALA A 24 14.86 15.69 -9.96
C ALA A 24 15.37 14.93 -11.19
N PHE A 25 14.60 14.76 -12.25
CA PHE A 25 15.06 14.09 -13.48
C PHE A 25 14.80 14.93 -14.73
N GLY A 26 15.79 15.76 -15.07
CA GLY A 26 15.98 16.24 -16.42
C GLY A 26 16.55 15.11 -17.28
N ALA A 27 15.72 14.43 -18.04
CA ALA A 27 16.09 13.66 -19.21
C ALA A 27 14.86 13.55 -20.11
N GLU A 28 15.04 13.98 -21.35
CA GLU A 28 14.08 13.86 -22.45
C GLU A 28 13.48 12.46 -22.54
N THR A 29 12.19 12.32 -22.27
CA THR A 29 11.31 11.29 -22.85
C THR A 29 9.88 11.77 -22.78
N ASP A 30 9.25 11.85 -23.93
CA ASP A 30 7.83 11.91 -24.26
C ASP A 30 6.88 12.56 -23.23
N ALA A 31 6.61 13.83 -23.48
CA ALA A 31 5.71 14.71 -22.73
C ALA A 31 4.23 14.43 -23.02
N ASP A 32 3.78 13.17 -22.98
CA ASP A 32 2.40 12.87 -23.41
C ASP A 32 1.49 12.23 -22.36
N GLU A 33 1.85 12.13 -21.07
CA GLU A 33 0.92 11.49 -20.11
C GLU A 33 0.87 12.05 -18.69
N LEU A 34 1.02 13.35 -18.55
CA LEU A 34 0.51 14.09 -17.39
C LEU A 34 -0.20 15.35 -17.87
N THR A 35 -1.18 15.17 -18.72
CA THR A 35 -2.06 16.24 -19.20
C THR A 35 -3.08 16.58 -18.13
N MET A 36 -2.64 17.27 -17.14
CA MET A 36 -3.50 18.18 -16.40
C MET A 36 -3.27 19.55 -17.01
N VAL A 37 -4.24 20.04 -17.74
CA VAL A 37 -4.29 21.35 -18.41
C VAL A 37 -3.73 21.37 -19.82
N THR A 38 -4.55 21.01 -20.78
CA THR A 38 -4.38 21.50 -22.16
C THR A 38 -5.04 22.85 -22.26
N SER A 39 -4.26 23.92 -22.33
CA SER A 39 -4.73 25.21 -22.80
C SER A 39 -4.75 25.19 -24.33
N GLU A 40 -5.89 25.02 -24.96
CA GLU A 40 -6.03 25.45 -26.36
C GLU A 40 -6.03 26.98 -26.38
N GLN A 41 -4.88 27.54 -26.72
CA GLN A 41 -4.81 28.96 -27.14
C GLN A 41 -5.54 29.09 -28.46
N THR A 42 -6.66 29.77 -28.44
CA THR A 42 -7.25 30.27 -29.67
C THR A 42 -6.40 31.43 -30.18
N GLU A 43 -5.65 31.22 -31.28
CA GLU A 43 -4.87 32.28 -31.94
C GLU A 43 -5.72 33.49 -32.20
N MET A 44 -5.29 34.65 -31.72
CA MET A 44 -5.93 35.94 -32.06
C MET A 44 -5.66 36.29 -33.52
N LYS A 45 -6.72 36.57 -34.26
CA LYS A 45 -6.61 37.25 -35.57
C LYS A 45 -6.04 38.63 -35.35
N GLU A 46 -4.86 38.88 -35.93
CA GLU A 46 -4.34 40.24 -36.12
C GLU A 46 -5.33 41.08 -36.92
N GLY A 47 -5.73 42.18 -36.34
CA GLY A 47 -6.48 43.20 -37.06
C GLY A 47 -7.42 44.04 -36.20
N MET A 48 -6.92 44.71 -35.20
CA MET A 48 -7.48 45.98 -34.71
C MET A 48 -6.44 46.73 -33.88
N VAL A 49 -5.86 47.76 -34.45
CA VAL A 49 -5.07 48.75 -33.73
C VAL A 49 -6.10 49.71 -33.09
N GLY A 50 -6.45 49.42 -31.86
CA GLY A 50 -7.16 50.27 -30.92
C GLY A 50 -6.64 50.00 -29.54
N ALA A 51 -6.44 51.02 -28.72
CA ALA A 51 -6.01 50.86 -27.33
C ALA A 51 -6.94 49.87 -26.64
N GLY A 52 -6.47 48.63 -26.45
CA GLY A 52 -7.24 47.54 -25.87
C GLY A 52 -6.50 46.93 -24.67
N ALA A 53 -7.23 46.57 -23.64
CA ALA A 53 -6.72 45.74 -22.55
C ALA A 53 -6.42 44.33 -23.11
N HIS A 54 -5.21 43.88 -22.96
CA HIS A 54 -4.86 42.47 -23.21
C HIS A 54 -4.89 41.73 -21.87
N ALA A 55 -5.81 40.80 -21.74
CA ALA A 55 -5.78 39.85 -20.63
C ALA A 55 -5.04 38.60 -21.13
N SER A 56 -3.89 38.31 -20.53
CA SER A 56 -3.22 37.03 -20.73
C SER A 56 -3.55 36.15 -19.53
N ILE A 57 -4.21 35.05 -19.78
CA ILE A 57 -4.46 34.05 -18.73
C ILE A 57 -3.32 33.07 -18.78
N TYR A 58 -2.55 33.01 -17.72
CA TYR A 58 -1.56 31.97 -17.52
C TYR A 58 -2.08 31.04 -16.44
N PRO A 59 -2.59 29.83 -16.78
CA PRO A 59 -2.70 28.80 -15.80
C PRO A 59 -1.28 28.40 -15.41
N ASP A 60 -0.80 28.83 -14.24
CA ASP A 60 0.44 28.35 -13.71
C ASP A 60 0.16 26.95 -13.09
N PRO A 61 0.64 25.86 -13.68
CA PRO A 61 0.46 24.52 -13.11
C PRO A 61 1.16 24.34 -11.76
N THR A 62 2.02 25.28 -11.36
CA THR A 62 2.66 25.29 -10.04
C THR A 62 1.77 25.87 -8.95
N MET A 63 0.61 26.43 -9.27
CA MET A 63 -0.34 26.98 -8.31
C MET A 63 -1.30 25.97 -7.69
N TYR A 64 -1.10 24.68 -7.87
CA TYR A 64 -1.65 23.70 -6.94
C TYR A 64 -0.99 23.95 -5.59
N ASP A 65 -1.68 24.65 -4.70
CA ASP A 65 -1.22 24.76 -3.31
C ASP A 65 -1.38 23.39 -2.62
N ALA A 66 -0.37 22.56 -2.82
CA ALA A 66 -0.24 21.26 -2.19
C ALA A 66 -0.10 21.35 -0.66
N THR A 67 0.01 22.56 -0.13
CA THR A 67 0.17 22.82 1.31
C THR A 67 -1.17 23.05 2.03
N SER A 68 -2.26 23.29 1.31
CA SER A 68 -3.57 23.30 1.94
C SER A 68 -4.01 21.88 2.24
N SER A 69 -4.36 21.62 3.47
CA SER A 69 -4.81 20.30 3.99
C SER A 69 -6.11 19.77 3.35
N ASN A 70 -6.58 20.39 2.31
CA ASN A 70 -7.70 20.04 1.45
C ASN A 70 -7.31 20.40 0.02
N ASN A 71 -6.87 19.45 -0.78
CA ASN A 71 -6.46 19.53 -2.19
C ASN A 71 -7.59 19.96 -3.17
N SER A 72 -8.39 20.93 -2.82
CA SER A 72 -9.63 21.23 -3.49
C SER A 72 -9.79 22.70 -3.82
N LYS A 73 -8.70 23.48 -3.76
CA LYS A 73 -8.72 24.85 -4.23
C LYS A 73 -7.84 24.98 -5.45
N ILE A 74 -8.46 25.40 -6.55
CA ILE A 74 -7.76 25.76 -7.79
C ILE A 74 -7.57 27.27 -7.78
N ASN A 75 -6.32 27.72 -7.74
CA ASN A 75 -6.00 29.14 -7.85
C ASN A 75 -5.87 29.49 -9.32
N LEU A 76 -6.75 30.39 -9.77
CA LEU A 76 -6.74 30.92 -11.11
C LEU A 76 -6.06 32.29 -11.07
N LEU A 77 -4.96 32.44 -11.80
CA LEU A 77 -4.27 33.71 -11.96
C LEU A 77 -4.59 34.28 -13.34
N PHE A 78 -5.10 35.49 -13.35
CA PHE A 78 -5.36 36.24 -14.57
C PHE A 78 -4.48 37.49 -14.56
N ASN A 79 -3.58 37.59 -15.53
CA ASN A 79 -2.80 38.82 -15.75
C ASN A 79 -3.55 39.72 -16.68
N VAL A 80 -4.09 40.81 -16.15
CA VAL A 80 -4.84 41.80 -16.91
C VAL A 80 -3.98 43.04 -17.11
N ARG A 81 -3.67 43.37 -18.37
CA ARG A 81 -2.92 44.57 -18.72
C ARG A 81 -3.90 45.61 -19.29
N THR A 82 -3.93 46.78 -18.71
CA THR A 82 -4.66 47.90 -19.22
C THR A 82 -3.75 48.83 -20.02
N PHE A 83 -4.14 49.14 -21.23
CA PHE A 83 -3.56 50.23 -21.99
C PHE A 83 -4.52 51.42 -21.93
N GLY A 84 -4.40 52.26 -20.87
CA GLY A 84 -5.27 53.39 -20.64
C GLY A 84 -6.23 53.24 -19.49
N ASN A 85 -6.88 54.35 -19.07
CA ASN A 85 -7.66 54.44 -17.83
C ASN A 85 -9.11 53.94 -17.93
N ASP A 86 -9.43 53.06 -18.90
CA ASP A 86 -10.82 52.86 -19.30
C ASP A 86 -11.41 51.49 -18.94
N MET A 87 -10.72 50.67 -18.15
CA MET A 87 -11.27 49.38 -17.68
C MET A 87 -12.11 49.57 -16.41
N GLU A 88 -13.39 49.23 -16.47
CA GLU A 88 -14.32 49.42 -15.38
C GLU A 88 -14.40 48.17 -14.46
N ARG A 89 -14.49 46.99 -15.02
CA ARG A 89 -14.72 45.77 -14.24
C ARG A 89 -14.27 44.52 -14.98
N TYR A 90 -14.14 43.44 -14.28
CA TYR A 90 -13.96 42.11 -14.83
C TYR A 90 -14.99 41.12 -14.28
N GLU A 91 -15.26 40.06 -15.03
CA GLU A 91 -16.13 38.98 -14.62
C GLU A 91 -15.49 37.64 -14.92
N ILE A 92 -15.35 36.81 -13.88
CA ILE A 92 -14.92 35.43 -14.01
C ILE A 92 -16.15 34.54 -13.92
N ARG A 93 -16.32 33.65 -14.91
CA ARG A 93 -17.40 32.64 -14.95
C ARG A 93 -16.78 31.26 -15.10
N ILE A 94 -17.35 30.28 -14.39
CA ILE A 94 -16.95 28.89 -14.47
C ILE A 94 -18.19 28.08 -14.86
N PHE A 95 -18.08 27.34 -15.96
CA PHE A 95 -19.15 26.53 -16.52
C PHE A 95 -18.75 25.05 -16.48
N LYS A 96 -19.68 24.16 -16.17
CA LYS A 96 -19.49 22.72 -16.31
C LYS A 96 -19.61 22.33 -17.80
N GLY A 97 -18.61 21.59 -18.30
CA GLY A 97 -18.53 21.19 -19.70
C GLY A 97 -17.67 22.12 -20.56
N SER A 98 -17.61 21.85 -21.83
CA SER A 98 -16.75 22.55 -22.81
C SER A 98 -17.40 23.81 -23.44
N THR A 99 -18.60 24.19 -23.01
CA THR A 99 -19.35 25.31 -23.58
C THR A 99 -19.94 26.19 -22.50
N GLU A 100 -19.98 27.49 -22.80
CA GLU A 100 -20.68 28.46 -21.96
C GLU A 100 -22.19 28.43 -22.23
N SER A 101 -22.94 28.14 -21.19
CA SER A 101 -24.40 28.33 -21.19
C SER A 101 -24.85 28.70 -19.77
N SER A 102 -25.95 29.47 -19.68
CA SER A 102 -26.51 29.80 -18.36
C SER A 102 -26.93 28.57 -17.53
N ALA A 103 -27.27 27.49 -18.22
CA ALA A 103 -27.63 26.21 -17.57
C ALA A 103 -26.41 25.50 -16.93
N ASN A 104 -25.21 25.79 -17.46
CA ASN A 104 -23.97 25.14 -17.04
C ASN A 104 -23.12 26.00 -16.08
N LEU A 105 -23.57 27.24 -15.79
CA LEU A 105 -22.85 28.17 -14.92
C LEU A 105 -22.83 27.65 -13.48
N VAL A 106 -21.65 27.37 -12.97
CA VAL A 106 -21.45 26.84 -11.60
C VAL A 106 -20.83 27.83 -10.64
N ALA A 107 -20.07 28.83 -11.14
CA ALA A 107 -19.52 29.89 -10.32
C ALA A 107 -19.38 31.18 -11.11
N ARG A 108 -19.49 32.31 -10.42
CA ARG A 108 -19.33 33.66 -10.97
C ARG A 108 -18.70 34.57 -9.93
N LYS A 109 -17.76 35.41 -10.37
CA LYS A 109 -17.21 36.50 -9.59
C LYS A 109 -17.07 37.75 -10.42
N ASN A 110 -17.59 38.85 -9.93
CA ASN A 110 -17.42 40.18 -10.48
C ASN A 110 -16.57 41.02 -9.54
N ALA A 111 -15.73 41.88 -10.06
CA ALA A 111 -15.06 42.89 -9.28
C ALA A 111 -14.72 44.11 -10.17
N ASP A 112 -14.65 45.28 -9.52
CA ASP A 112 -14.18 46.49 -10.15
C ASP A 112 -12.66 46.46 -10.28
N PHE A 113 -12.14 47.11 -11.30
CA PHE A 113 -10.74 47.19 -11.60
C PHE A 113 -10.11 48.43 -10.97
N ASP A 114 -8.95 48.27 -10.34
CA ASP A 114 -8.17 49.42 -9.82
C ASP A 114 -7.34 50.04 -10.95
N THR A 115 -7.92 51.06 -11.61
CA THR A 115 -7.31 51.75 -12.74
C THR A 115 -6.03 52.49 -12.41
N THR A 116 -5.70 52.66 -11.13
CA THR A 116 -4.47 53.39 -10.69
C THR A 116 -3.21 52.57 -10.83
N LYS A 117 -3.33 51.27 -11.01
CA LYS A 117 -2.18 50.33 -11.03
C LYS A 117 -1.69 49.91 -12.43
N GLY A 118 -2.38 50.27 -13.48
CA GLY A 118 -1.96 50.04 -14.89
C GLY A 118 -1.87 48.56 -15.29
N THR A 119 -1.48 47.64 -14.42
CA THR A 119 -1.51 46.18 -14.58
C THR A 119 -1.92 45.60 -13.26
N SER A 120 -2.79 44.61 -13.28
CA SER A 120 -3.16 43.86 -12.06
C SER A 120 -3.20 42.37 -12.31
N ASP A 121 -2.58 41.63 -11.41
CA ASP A 121 -2.77 40.21 -11.31
C ASP A 121 -4.04 39.94 -10.52
N ILE A 122 -5.00 39.30 -11.15
CA ILE A 122 -6.27 38.94 -10.53
C ILE A 122 -6.16 37.49 -10.11
N THR A 123 -6.16 37.24 -8.82
CA THR A 123 -6.19 35.88 -8.26
C THR A 123 -7.62 35.53 -7.86
N TYR A 124 -8.11 34.42 -8.37
CA TYR A 124 -9.37 33.83 -7.94
C TYR A 124 -9.13 32.42 -7.44
N SER A 125 -9.36 32.18 -6.14
CA SER A 125 -9.30 30.87 -5.54
C SER A 125 -10.65 30.16 -5.71
N TRP A 126 -10.72 29.18 -6.61
CA TRP A 126 -11.89 28.37 -6.82
C TRP A 126 -11.87 27.17 -5.87
N ASP A 127 -12.76 27.20 -4.87
CA ASP A 127 -12.93 26.12 -3.91
C ASP A 127 -13.80 25.01 -4.52
N THR A 128 -13.19 23.88 -4.81
CA THR A 128 -13.85 22.71 -5.40
C THR A 128 -14.21 21.63 -4.37
N THR A 129 -14.15 21.96 -3.06
CA THR A 129 -14.47 21.01 -1.96
C THR A 129 -15.92 20.59 -1.89
N ASP A 130 -16.81 21.35 -2.45
CA ASP A 130 -18.22 20.98 -2.54
C ASP A 130 -18.48 20.05 -3.72
N TYR A 131 -18.24 18.74 -3.51
CA TYR A 131 -18.43 17.71 -4.54
C TYR A 131 -19.88 17.55 -5.01
N SER A 132 -20.86 18.07 -4.27
CA SER A 132 -22.26 18.10 -4.73
C SER A 132 -22.45 19.10 -5.85
N LYS A 133 -21.64 20.17 -5.83
CA LYS A 133 -21.65 21.25 -6.80
C LYS A 133 -20.62 21.07 -7.92
N TYR A 134 -19.41 20.63 -7.54
CA TYR A 134 -18.27 20.49 -8.45
C TYR A 134 -17.92 19.00 -8.64
N THR A 135 -18.70 18.33 -9.48
CA THR A 135 -18.46 16.93 -9.83
C THR A 135 -17.30 16.80 -10.82
N PRO A 136 -16.60 15.66 -10.86
CA PRO A 136 -15.52 15.43 -11.83
C PRO A 136 -15.95 15.69 -13.26
N GLY A 137 -15.00 16.14 -14.08
CA GLY A 137 -15.20 16.43 -15.50
C GLY A 137 -14.59 17.75 -15.95
N THR A 138 -14.81 18.10 -17.21
CA THR A 138 -14.29 19.32 -17.82
C THR A 138 -15.10 20.53 -17.39
N TYR A 139 -14.41 21.61 -17.10
CA TYR A 139 -14.99 22.93 -16.82
C TYR A 139 -14.38 23.96 -17.73
N THR A 140 -15.19 24.83 -18.25
CA THR A 140 -14.77 26.02 -19.03
C THR A 140 -14.72 27.21 -18.08
N ILE A 141 -13.60 27.90 -18.06
CA ILE A 141 -13.39 29.12 -17.29
C ILE A 141 -13.24 30.27 -18.27
N SER A 142 -14.03 31.35 -18.09
CA SER A 142 -13.91 32.54 -18.85
C SER A 142 -13.65 33.76 -17.97
N CYS A 143 -12.78 34.64 -18.42
CA CYS A 143 -12.58 35.96 -17.87
C CYS A 143 -12.97 37.01 -18.89
N THR A 144 -13.88 37.87 -18.53
CA THR A 144 -14.35 38.96 -19.39
C THR A 144 -14.01 40.29 -18.76
N SER A 145 -13.25 41.11 -19.45
CA SER A 145 -12.95 42.50 -19.09
C SER A 145 -13.94 43.44 -19.80
N PHE A 146 -14.43 44.42 -19.07
CA PHE A 146 -15.34 45.43 -19.58
C PHE A 146 -14.67 46.79 -19.48
N TYR A 147 -14.66 47.57 -20.55
CA TYR A 147 -14.11 48.92 -20.64
C TYR A 147 -14.94 49.83 -21.49
N ASN A 148 -14.93 51.12 -21.18
CA ASN A 148 -15.59 52.15 -21.97
C ASN A 148 -14.70 52.50 -23.14
N SER A 149 -15.26 52.52 -24.34
CA SER A 149 -14.60 53.08 -25.52
C SER A 149 -14.66 54.61 -25.46
N THR A 150 -13.75 55.26 -26.18
CA THR A 150 -13.75 56.73 -26.32
C THR A 150 -15.09 57.27 -26.87
N ASN A 151 -15.94 56.43 -27.42
CA ASN A 151 -17.27 56.81 -27.94
C ASN A 151 -18.42 56.49 -26.94
N GLY A 152 -18.11 56.05 -25.72
CA GLY A 152 -19.10 55.72 -24.69
C GLY A 152 -19.74 54.30 -24.80
N ASP A 153 -19.30 53.49 -25.76
CA ASP A 153 -19.78 52.12 -25.90
C ASP A 153 -18.99 51.20 -24.95
N VAL A 154 -19.67 50.28 -24.26
CA VAL A 154 -19.03 49.25 -23.46
C VAL A 154 -18.49 48.17 -24.39
N VAL A 155 -17.18 48.05 -24.46
CA VAL A 155 -16.49 46.99 -25.19
C VAL A 155 -16.08 45.92 -24.19
N ASN A 156 -16.15 44.65 -24.57
CA ASN A 156 -15.70 43.57 -23.78
C ASN A 156 -14.63 42.72 -24.50
N GLN A 157 -13.64 42.26 -23.75
CA GLN A 157 -12.70 41.29 -24.24
C GLN A 157 -12.79 40.06 -23.34
N LYS A 158 -12.80 38.88 -23.95
CA LYS A 158 -13.04 37.62 -23.27
C LYS A 158 -11.97 36.60 -23.61
N GLU A 159 -11.46 35.96 -22.62
CA GLU A 159 -10.58 34.80 -22.75
C GLU A 159 -11.18 33.58 -22.08
N MET A 160 -10.91 32.42 -22.63
CA MET A 160 -11.45 31.15 -22.16
C MET A 160 -10.38 30.06 -22.18
N PHE A 161 -10.44 29.17 -21.18
CA PHE A 161 -9.69 27.95 -21.16
C PHE A 161 -10.48 26.84 -20.44
N THR A 162 -10.05 25.60 -20.59
CA THR A 162 -10.67 24.46 -19.92
C THR A 162 -9.79 23.88 -18.84
N VAL A 163 -10.43 23.41 -17.76
CA VAL A 163 -9.80 22.66 -16.67
C VAL A 163 -10.56 21.37 -16.47
N THR A 164 -9.86 20.26 -16.31
CA THR A 164 -10.49 19.00 -15.94
C THR A 164 -10.32 18.76 -14.45
N LEU A 165 -11.43 18.62 -13.73
CA LEU A 165 -11.42 18.15 -12.35
C LEU A 165 -11.39 16.63 -12.35
N GLU A 166 -10.34 16.07 -11.80
CA GLU A 166 -10.30 14.63 -11.54
C GLU A 166 -11.11 14.29 -10.27
N ASP A 167 -11.60 13.04 -10.22
CA ASP A 167 -12.22 12.53 -9.00
C ASP A 167 -11.16 12.36 -7.92
N TYR A 168 -11.34 13.07 -6.82
CA TYR A 168 -10.43 12.98 -5.66
C TYR A 168 -10.27 11.53 -5.15
N ARG A 169 -11.31 10.72 -5.20
CA ARG A 169 -11.22 9.30 -4.88
C ARG A 169 -10.25 8.57 -5.79
N LEU A 170 -10.32 8.80 -7.09
CA LEU A 170 -9.41 8.16 -8.05
C LEU A 170 -7.95 8.57 -7.80
N ILE A 171 -7.73 9.82 -7.41
CA ILE A 171 -6.39 10.31 -7.03
C ILE A 171 -5.88 9.54 -5.80
N LEU A 172 -6.69 9.37 -4.77
CA LEU A 172 -6.32 8.61 -3.58
C LEU A 172 -6.06 7.12 -3.90
N ASP A 173 -6.90 6.52 -4.74
CA ASP A 173 -6.70 5.14 -5.21
C ASP A 173 -5.37 4.97 -5.95
N ARG A 174 -5.02 5.92 -6.84
CA ARG A 174 -3.72 5.95 -7.52
C ARG A 174 -2.55 6.07 -6.54
N GLN A 175 -2.66 6.93 -5.53
CA GLN A 175 -1.62 7.09 -4.51
C GLN A 175 -1.42 5.79 -3.71
N PHE A 176 -2.50 5.09 -3.35
CA PHE A 176 -2.39 3.79 -2.69
C PHE A 176 -1.70 2.74 -3.57
N VAL A 177 -2.07 2.66 -4.84
CA VAL A 177 -1.45 1.74 -5.80
C VAL A 177 0.03 2.08 -6.02
N GLN A 178 0.35 3.36 -6.25
CA GLN A 178 1.72 3.83 -6.43
C GLN A 178 2.59 3.46 -5.22
N ARG A 179 2.05 3.63 -4.01
CA ARG A 179 2.71 3.19 -2.78
C ARG A 179 3.06 1.70 -2.78
N LEU A 180 2.14 0.83 -3.23
CA LEU A 180 2.43 -0.60 -3.33
C LEU A 180 3.56 -0.88 -4.33
N TYR A 181 3.56 -0.23 -5.49
CA TYR A 181 4.65 -0.36 -6.45
C TYR A 181 6.00 0.06 -5.85
N GLU A 182 6.04 1.18 -5.14
CA GLU A 182 7.27 1.70 -4.53
C GLU A 182 7.78 0.82 -3.38
N LYS A 183 6.90 0.40 -2.48
CA LYS A 183 7.31 -0.34 -1.27
C LYS A 183 7.51 -1.82 -1.53
N VAL A 184 6.66 -2.45 -2.36
CA VAL A 184 6.72 -3.89 -2.63
C VAL A 184 7.69 -4.19 -3.78
N PHE A 185 7.59 -3.44 -4.88
CA PHE A 185 8.42 -3.69 -6.07
C PHE A 185 9.67 -2.80 -6.14
N GLN A 186 9.75 -1.73 -5.34
CA GLN A 186 10.84 -0.75 -5.35
C GLN A 186 11.02 -0.08 -6.71
N ARG A 187 9.93 0.22 -7.38
CA ARG A 187 9.86 0.96 -8.65
C ARG A 187 8.61 1.81 -8.74
N THR A 188 8.60 2.75 -9.65
CA THR A 188 7.40 3.50 -10.03
C THR A 188 6.43 2.57 -10.75
N ALA A 189 5.13 2.80 -10.58
CA ALA A 189 4.11 2.12 -11.35
C ALA A 189 4.22 2.50 -12.83
N ASP A 190 4.03 1.53 -13.73
CA ASP A 190 3.73 1.84 -15.12
C ASP A 190 2.27 2.33 -15.25
N THR A 191 2.01 3.14 -16.27
CA THR A 191 0.70 3.78 -16.47
C THR A 191 -0.43 2.76 -16.57
N ALA A 192 -0.21 1.64 -17.27
CA ALA A 192 -1.25 0.63 -17.45
C ALA A 192 -1.60 -0.04 -16.13
N GLY A 193 -0.59 -0.46 -15.36
CA GLY A 193 -0.78 -1.09 -14.05
C GLY A 193 -1.39 -0.12 -13.03
N LEU A 194 -0.92 1.15 -13.02
CA LEU A 194 -1.50 2.18 -12.15
C LEU A 194 -2.98 2.37 -12.43
N ASN A 195 -3.36 2.55 -13.69
CA ASN A 195 -4.75 2.77 -14.09
C ASN A 195 -5.63 1.53 -13.84
N ASP A 196 -5.15 0.32 -14.12
CA ASP A 196 -5.91 -0.90 -13.90
C ASP A 196 -6.27 -1.09 -12.42
N TRP A 197 -5.27 -1.04 -11.53
CA TRP A 197 -5.49 -1.23 -10.11
C TRP A 197 -6.29 -0.10 -9.45
N SER A 198 -6.01 1.17 -9.80
CA SER A 198 -6.76 2.28 -9.24
C SER A 198 -8.23 2.27 -9.69
N ASN A 199 -8.52 1.95 -10.96
CA ASN A 199 -9.89 1.81 -11.43
C ASN A 199 -10.62 0.63 -10.76
N LYS A 200 -9.94 -0.47 -10.47
CA LYS A 200 -10.54 -1.59 -9.72
C LYS A 200 -10.91 -1.19 -8.29
N LEU A 201 -10.05 -0.42 -7.60
CA LEU A 201 -10.34 0.12 -6.27
C LEU A 201 -11.50 1.12 -6.33
N TYR A 202 -11.44 2.08 -7.25
CA TYR A 202 -12.45 3.10 -7.47
C TYR A 202 -13.84 2.51 -7.70
N ASN A 203 -13.94 1.49 -8.54
CA ASN A 203 -15.18 0.80 -8.86
C ASN A 203 -15.60 -0.25 -7.81
N GLY A 204 -14.82 -0.45 -6.75
CA GLY A 204 -15.10 -1.42 -5.69
C GLY A 204 -15.02 -2.88 -6.14
N THR A 205 -14.34 -3.17 -7.27
CA THR A 205 -14.15 -4.54 -7.78
C THR A 205 -12.98 -5.26 -7.11
N THR A 206 -12.17 -4.54 -6.36
CA THR A 206 -11.12 -5.06 -5.47
C THR A 206 -11.11 -4.28 -4.16
N THR A 207 -10.38 -4.79 -3.18
CA THR A 207 -10.21 -4.17 -1.86
C THR A 207 -8.73 -3.94 -1.58
N GLY A 208 -8.38 -3.17 -0.56
CA GLY A 208 -7.00 -2.97 -0.14
C GLY A 208 -6.28 -4.28 0.16
N ALA A 209 -6.93 -5.20 0.90
CA ALA A 209 -6.37 -6.51 1.22
C ALA A 209 -6.16 -7.39 -0.02
N THR A 210 -7.14 -7.42 -0.94
CA THR A 210 -7.03 -8.19 -2.18
C THR A 210 -5.96 -7.61 -3.10
N THR A 211 -5.85 -6.29 -3.17
CA THR A 211 -4.79 -5.62 -3.94
C THR A 211 -3.43 -5.96 -3.36
N ALA A 212 -3.23 -5.83 -2.03
CA ALA A 212 -2.00 -6.21 -1.36
C ALA A 212 -1.64 -7.68 -1.63
N TRP A 213 -2.62 -8.59 -1.56
CA TRP A 213 -2.41 -10.01 -1.91
C TRP A 213 -1.81 -10.17 -3.31
N ASN A 214 -2.41 -9.53 -4.32
CA ASN A 214 -1.94 -9.66 -5.69
C ASN A 214 -0.52 -9.11 -5.90
N PHE A 215 -0.12 -8.09 -5.14
CA PHE A 215 1.24 -7.58 -5.17
C PHE A 215 2.23 -8.54 -4.50
N PHE A 216 1.95 -8.99 -3.28
CA PHE A 216 2.86 -9.84 -2.49
C PHE A 216 2.96 -11.28 -3.01
N PHE A 217 1.97 -11.75 -3.78
CA PHE A 217 1.98 -13.08 -4.39
C PHE A 217 2.12 -13.04 -5.92
N SER A 218 2.56 -11.89 -6.47
CA SER A 218 2.91 -11.78 -7.89
C SER A 218 4.23 -12.49 -8.20
N PRO A 219 4.42 -12.93 -9.45
CA PRO A 219 5.74 -13.41 -9.89
C PRO A 219 6.85 -12.37 -9.70
N GLU A 220 6.56 -11.08 -9.89
CA GLU A 220 7.53 -10.00 -9.71
C GLU A 220 8.05 -9.94 -8.27
N PHE A 221 7.18 -10.03 -7.28
CA PHE A 221 7.63 -10.07 -5.88
C PHE A 221 8.31 -11.40 -5.54
N GLY A 222 7.80 -12.52 -6.04
CA GLY A 222 8.41 -13.84 -5.84
C GLY A 222 9.86 -13.91 -6.30
N ASN A 223 10.17 -13.29 -7.44
CA ASN A 223 11.53 -13.24 -7.99
C ASN A 223 12.54 -12.45 -7.14
N LYS A 224 12.08 -11.63 -6.19
CA LYS A 224 12.97 -10.93 -5.26
C LYS A 224 13.62 -11.86 -4.22
N ASN A 225 13.11 -13.08 -4.04
CA ASN A 225 13.64 -14.08 -3.10
C ASN A 225 13.93 -13.51 -1.71
N THR A 226 13.02 -12.71 -1.18
CA THR A 226 13.17 -12.05 0.11
C THR A 226 13.28 -13.04 1.26
N THR A 227 14.14 -12.75 2.25
CA THR A 227 14.13 -13.46 3.54
C THR A 227 12.83 -13.18 4.31
N ASN A 228 12.54 -13.95 5.36
CA ASN A 228 11.38 -13.70 6.23
C ASN A 228 11.44 -12.32 6.88
N GLU A 229 12.61 -11.90 7.33
CA GLU A 229 12.81 -10.57 7.90
C GLU A 229 12.57 -9.44 6.87
N GLN A 230 13.10 -9.58 5.66
CA GLN A 230 12.86 -8.63 4.58
C GLN A 230 11.37 -8.55 4.22
N TYR A 231 10.69 -9.71 4.13
CA TYR A 231 9.26 -9.78 3.88
C TYR A 231 8.45 -9.01 4.92
N VAL A 232 8.71 -9.24 6.22
CA VAL A 232 8.04 -8.54 7.31
C VAL A 232 8.31 -7.04 7.27
N ASN A 233 9.57 -6.61 7.03
CA ASN A 233 9.90 -5.19 6.91
C ASN A 233 9.12 -4.51 5.76
N ILE A 234 9.00 -5.19 4.60
CA ILE A 234 8.23 -4.68 3.46
C ILE A 234 6.74 -4.55 3.81
N LEU A 235 6.17 -5.52 4.55
CA LEU A 235 4.79 -5.44 5.01
C LEU A 235 4.54 -4.21 5.88
N TYR A 236 5.40 -3.95 6.86
CA TYR A 236 5.30 -2.76 7.71
C TYR A 236 5.36 -1.47 6.90
N GLN A 237 6.29 -1.37 5.96
CA GLN A 237 6.44 -0.17 5.12
C GLN A 237 5.28 0.00 4.14
N ALA A 238 4.81 -1.09 3.52
CA ALA A 238 3.76 -1.02 2.52
C ALA A 238 2.37 -0.80 3.14
N LEU A 239 2.06 -1.50 4.24
CA LEU A 239 0.70 -1.55 4.79
C LEU A 239 0.51 -0.69 6.03
N PHE A 240 1.58 -0.26 6.72
CA PHE A 240 1.51 0.55 7.93
C PHE A 240 2.25 1.90 7.85
N ASP A 241 2.96 2.15 6.74
CA ASP A 241 3.74 3.38 6.51
C ASP A 241 4.78 3.69 7.59
N ARG A 242 5.36 2.66 8.16
CA ARG A 242 6.38 2.79 9.21
C ARG A 242 7.39 1.67 9.18
N ASN A 243 8.48 1.84 9.88
CA ASN A 243 9.40 0.76 10.16
C ASN A 243 8.78 -0.22 11.18
N ALA A 244 9.17 -1.47 11.08
CA ALA A 244 8.81 -2.48 12.06
C ALA A 244 9.44 -2.13 13.43
N ASP A 245 8.66 -2.24 14.50
CA ASP A 245 9.21 -2.28 15.85
C ASP A 245 9.88 -3.64 16.11
N THR A 246 10.81 -3.68 17.07
CA THR A 246 11.65 -4.87 17.34
C THR A 246 10.81 -6.09 17.68
N ASP A 247 9.85 -5.94 18.58
CA ASP A 247 9.07 -7.06 19.12
C ASP A 247 8.06 -7.57 18.09
N GLY A 248 7.35 -6.65 17.42
CA GLY A 248 6.40 -6.99 16.36
C GLY A 248 7.10 -7.72 15.21
N LYS A 249 8.26 -7.23 14.77
CA LYS A 249 9.06 -7.91 13.75
C LYS A 249 9.49 -9.30 14.18
N ALA A 250 10.05 -9.43 15.38
CA ALA A 250 10.50 -10.71 15.91
C ALA A 250 9.36 -11.74 15.97
N ASN A 251 8.17 -11.32 16.41
CA ASN A 251 7.00 -12.18 16.48
C ASN A 251 6.59 -12.70 15.11
N TRP A 252 6.48 -11.81 14.09
CA TRP A 252 6.08 -12.21 12.73
C TRP A 252 7.14 -13.09 12.05
N VAL A 253 8.42 -12.76 12.21
CA VAL A 253 9.53 -13.58 11.68
C VAL A 253 9.52 -14.95 12.32
N SER A 254 9.34 -15.04 13.65
CA SER A 254 9.25 -16.31 14.36
C SER A 254 8.11 -17.21 13.85
N LEU A 255 6.95 -16.65 13.53
CA LEU A 255 5.85 -17.42 12.93
C LEU A 255 6.26 -18.02 11.57
N LEU A 256 6.90 -17.23 10.72
CA LEU A 256 7.40 -17.69 9.41
C LEU A 256 8.47 -18.76 9.54
N ASP A 257 9.43 -18.57 10.46
CA ASP A 257 10.52 -19.52 10.73
C ASP A 257 9.99 -20.84 11.33
N ASN A 258 8.85 -20.76 12.02
CA ASN A 258 8.13 -21.92 12.54
C ASN A 258 7.15 -22.55 11.54
N GLY A 259 7.18 -22.15 10.27
CA GLY A 259 6.52 -22.84 9.18
C GLY A 259 5.15 -22.30 8.77
N VAL A 260 4.64 -21.26 9.44
CA VAL A 260 3.42 -20.56 9.02
C VAL A 260 3.64 -19.90 7.66
N SER A 261 2.61 -19.82 6.83
CA SER A 261 2.75 -19.26 5.49
C SER A 261 2.89 -17.73 5.49
N ARG A 262 3.51 -17.19 4.43
CA ARG A 262 3.51 -15.74 4.18
C ARG A 262 2.10 -15.18 3.99
N ALA A 263 1.18 -16.01 3.50
CA ALA A 263 -0.24 -15.67 3.36
C ALA A 263 -0.90 -15.42 4.72
N TYR A 264 -0.61 -16.25 5.71
CA TYR A 264 -1.09 -16.06 7.09
C TYR A 264 -0.59 -14.74 7.69
N VAL A 265 0.70 -14.45 7.51
CA VAL A 265 1.28 -13.20 8.01
C VAL A 265 0.67 -11.99 7.30
N LEU A 266 0.57 -12.01 5.96
CA LEU A 266 -0.10 -10.96 5.20
C LEU A 266 -1.55 -10.74 5.69
N LYS A 267 -2.29 -11.85 5.92
CA LYS A 267 -3.64 -11.78 6.50
C LYS A 267 -3.65 -11.04 7.84
N GLY A 268 -2.72 -11.34 8.74
CA GLY A 268 -2.61 -10.65 10.02
C GLY A 268 -2.40 -9.14 9.87
N PHE A 269 -1.59 -8.72 8.89
CA PHE A 269 -1.42 -7.29 8.56
C PHE A 269 -2.69 -6.69 7.99
N THR A 270 -3.32 -7.35 7.00
CA THR A 270 -4.50 -6.80 6.32
C THR A 270 -5.77 -6.81 7.18
N ASP A 271 -5.87 -7.65 8.20
CA ASP A 271 -6.99 -7.68 9.15
C ASP A 271 -6.82 -6.68 10.31
N SER A 272 -5.65 -6.02 10.41
CA SER A 272 -5.35 -5.13 11.53
C SER A 272 -6.12 -3.81 11.45
N SER A 273 -6.33 -3.18 12.62
CA SER A 273 -6.88 -1.82 12.70
C SER A 273 -5.93 -0.78 12.07
N GLU A 274 -4.62 -1.03 12.08
CA GLU A 274 -3.63 -0.13 11.48
C GLU A 274 -3.78 -0.08 9.95
N PHE A 275 -3.97 -1.23 9.31
CA PHE A 275 -4.27 -1.26 7.87
C PHE A 275 -5.65 -0.69 7.54
N ASN A 276 -6.66 -0.92 8.40
CA ASN A 276 -7.97 -0.29 8.23
C ASN A 276 -7.88 1.24 8.26
N ASN A 277 -7.06 1.78 9.17
CA ASN A 277 -6.82 3.22 9.22
C ASN A 277 -6.12 3.73 7.95
N LEU A 278 -5.13 3.00 7.44
CA LEU A 278 -4.48 3.34 6.17
C LEU A 278 -5.50 3.32 5.01
N CYS A 279 -6.30 2.27 4.90
CA CYS A 279 -7.36 2.19 3.88
C CYS A 279 -8.35 3.36 3.99
N SER A 280 -8.70 3.76 5.21
CA SER A 280 -9.60 4.91 5.44
C SER A 280 -8.99 6.23 4.97
N VAL A 281 -7.67 6.42 5.11
CA VAL A 281 -6.97 7.60 4.58
C VAL A 281 -7.09 7.69 3.06
N TYR A 282 -7.01 6.56 2.37
CA TYR A 282 -7.14 6.47 0.91
C TYR A 282 -8.60 6.31 0.43
N GLY A 283 -9.58 6.24 1.34
CA GLY A 283 -10.99 6.08 0.99
C GLY A 283 -11.34 4.73 0.36
N ILE A 284 -10.50 3.71 0.54
CA ILE A 284 -10.68 2.36 -0.01
C ILE A 284 -11.24 1.38 1.02
N GLN A 285 -11.94 0.35 0.56
CA GLN A 285 -12.40 -0.73 1.44
C GLN A 285 -11.22 -1.60 1.86
N GLN A 286 -11.10 -1.88 3.17
CA GLN A 286 -10.06 -2.77 3.70
C GLN A 286 -10.13 -4.16 3.06
N GLY A 287 -11.29 -4.79 3.07
CA GLY A 287 -11.49 -6.17 2.63
C GLY A 287 -10.83 -7.18 3.56
N THR A 288 -10.90 -8.45 3.16
CA THR A 288 -10.28 -9.58 3.88
C THR A 288 -9.69 -10.57 2.90
N ILE A 289 -8.67 -11.31 3.33
CA ILE A 289 -8.10 -12.46 2.61
C ILE A 289 -8.28 -13.71 3.45
N THR A 290 -8.35 -14.86 2.82
CA THR A 290 -8.49 -16.16 3.49
C THR A 290 -7.28 -17.03 3.20
N THR A 291 -6.89 -17.82 4.22
CA THR A 291 -5.89 -18.88 4.06
C THR A 291 -6.57 -20.23 4.26
N SER A 292 -6.23 -21.21 3.44
CA SER A 292 -6.83 -22.55 3.49
C SER A 292 -5.86 -23.64 3.92
N GLU A 293 -4.57 -23.31 4.01
CA GLU A 293 -3.52 -24.27 4.36
C GLU A 293 -3.65 -24.72 5.82
N ASN A 294 -3.41 -26.01 6.07
CA ASN A 294 -3.49 -26.55 7.42
C ASN A 294 -2.45 -25.93 8.36
N ARG A 295 -1.27 -25.60 7.83
CA ARG A 295 -0.20 -24.93 8.61
C ARG A 295 -0.57 -23.53 9.10
N ASP A 296 -1.63 -22.93 8.56
CA ASP A 296 -2.11 -21.60 8.96
C ASP A 296 -3.25 -21.65 9.98
N LYS A 297 -3.85 -22.83 10.20
CA LYS A 297 -5.00 -22.98 11.09
C LYS A 297 -4.63 -22.89 12.57
N ASN A 298 -3.44 -23.36 12.92
CA ASN A 298 -2.91 -23.28 14.28
C ASN A 298 -1.38 -23.20 14.25
N PRO A 299 -0.80 -21.99 14.42
CA PRO A 299 0.66 -21.79 14.38
C PRO A 299 1.45 -22.64 15.37
N GLN A 300 0.89 -22.92 16.56
CA GLN A 300 1.58 -23.72 17.57
C GLN A 300 1.70 -25.19 17.13
N VAL A 301 0.63 -25.75 16.58
CA VAL A 301 0.66 -27.13 16.04
C VAL A 301 1.62 -27.21 14.86
N THR A 302 1.66 -26.19 14.01
CA THR A 302 2.61 -26.11 12.89
C THR A 302 4.04 -26.05 13.38
N ALA A 303 4.32 -25.24 14.41
CA ALA A 303 5.64 -25.15 15.01
C ALA A 303 6.11 -26.51 15.60
N PHE A 304 5.20 -27.27 16.20
CA PHE A 304 5.51 -28.64 16.65
C PHE A 304 5.96 -29.55 15.47
N VAL A 305 5.24 -29.53 14.38
CA VAL A 305 5.60 -30.33 13.18
C VAL A 305 6.92 -29.83 12.57
N ASN A 306 7.07 -28.50 12.42
CA ASN A 306 8.29 -27.90 11.90
C ASN A 306 9.53 -28.27 12.73
N ARG A 307 9.40 -28.36 14.05
CA ARG A 307 10.43 -28.84 14.95
C ARG A 307 10.89 -30.25 14.60
N LEU A 308 10.00 -31.16 14.22
CA LEU A 308 10.36 -32.51 13.81
C LEU A 308 11.20 -32.50 12.52
N TYR A 309 10.90 -31.61 11.58
CA TYR A 309 11.72 -31.43 10.37
C TYR A 309 13.09 -30.82 10.69
N THR A 310 13.11 -29.72 11.47
CA THR A 310 14.35 -28.96 11.69
C THR A 310 15.32 -29.66 12.63
N ILE A 311 14.82 -30.30 13.69
CA ILE A 311 15.67 -30.95 14.71
C ILE A 311 15.87 -32.43 14.39
N ALA A 312 14.79 -33.22 14.23
CA ALA A 312 14.95 -34.64 14.00
C ALA A 312 15.55 -34.94 12.62
N MET A 313 15.03 -34.30 11.55
CA MET A 313 15.49 -34.53 10.18
C MET A 313 16.65 -33.64 9.76
N ASN A 314 16.98 -32.61 10.53
CA ASN A 314 18.02 -31.61 10.23
C ASN A 314 17.87 -30.96 8.86
N ARG A 315 16.64 -30.61 8.47
CA ARG A 315 16.31 -29.88 7.24
C ARG A 315 15.06 -29.02 7.39
N ALA A 316 14.87 -28.10 6.49
CA ALA A 316 13.63 -27.34 6.40
C ALA A 316 12.45 -28.28 6.04
N ALA A 317 11.28 -27.97 6.58
CA ALA A 317 10.05 -28.64 6.19
C ALA A 317 9.66 -28.27 4.75
N ASP A 318 9.22 -29.26 3.97
CA ASP A 318 8.50 -28.97 2.73
C ASP A 318 7.04 -28.62 3.05
N VAL A 319 6.46 -27.78 2.19
CA VAL A 319 5.10 -27.24 2.41
C VAL A 319 4.04 -28.35 2.47
N ASN A 320 4.15 -29.35 1.61
CA ASN A 320 3.16 -30.43 1.55
C ASN A 320 3.21 -31.32 2.80
N GLY A 321 4.40 -31.70 3.21
CA GLY A 321 4.61 -32.47 4.43
C GLY A 321 4.16 -31.74 5.69
N LEU A 322 4.48 -30.43 5.77
CA LEU A 322 4.05 -29.58 6.89
C LEU A 322 2.52 -29.49 6.97
N ASN A 323 1.85 -29.26 5.86
CA ASN A 323 0.39 -29.22 5.77
C ASN A 323 -0.25 -30.58 6.10
N ASP A 324 0.30 -31.69 5.62
CA ASP A 324 -0.22 -33.04 5.87
C ASP A 324 -0.14 -33.42 7.34
N TRP A 325 1.04 -33.30 7.95
CA TRP A 325 1.22 -33.64 9.35
C TRP A 325 0.45 -32.72 10.29
N THR A 326 0.46 -31.41 10.04
CA THR A 326 -0.35 -30.46 10.82
C THR A 326 -1.84 -30.78 10.69
N GLY A 327 -2.30 -31.08 9.47
CA GLY A 327 -3.69 -31.49 9.23
C GLY A 327 -4.08 -32.75 10.01
N LYS A 328 -3.22 -33.75 10.06
CA LYS A 328 -3.45 -35.00 10.81
C LYS A 328 -3.56 -34.76 12.32
N LEU A 329 -2.73 -33.85 12.87
CA LEU A 329 -2.82 -33.46 14.29
C LEU A 329 -4.10 -32.69 14.59
N LEU A 330 -4.44 -31.68 13.76
CA LEU A 330 -5.66 -30.87 13.92
C LEU A 330 -6.93 -31.72 13.79
N ALA A 331 -6.96 -32.67 12.87
CA ALA A 331 -8.06 -33.61 12.71
C ALA A 331 -8.07 -34.75 13.75
N LYS A 332 -7.06 -34.79 14.63
CA LYS A 332 -6.87 -35.86 15.65
C LYS A 332 -6.81 -37.29 15.06
N THR A 333 -6.43 -37.41 13.78
CA THR A 333 -6.24 -38.72 13.10
C THR A 333 -4.91 -39.36 13.47
N LYS A 334 -3.99 -38.56 13.98
CA LYS A 334 -2.70 -38.98 14.56
C LYS A 334 -2.46 -38.24 15.87
N THR A 335 -1.89 -38.97 16.85
CA THR A 335 -1.39 -38.36 18.09
C THR A 335 0.00 -37.76 17.86
N PRO A 336 0.47 -36.82 18.74
CA PRO A 336 1.83 -36.30 18.68
C PRO A 336 2.91 -37.39 18.73
N LYS A 337 2.73 -38.42 19.54
CA LYS A 337 3.59 -39.61 19.57
C LYS A 337 3.63 -40.32 18.20
N GLN A 338 2.48 -40.51 17.57
CA GLN A 338 2.42 -41.19 16.26
C GLN A 338 3.06 -40.36 15.16
N VAL A 339 2.92 -39.03 15.23
CA VAL A 339 3.58 -38.12 14.27
C VAL A 339 5.10 -38.17 14.49
N ALA A 340 5.59 -37.99 15.71
CA ALA A 340 7.01 -38.10 16.02
C ALA A 340 7.61 -39.45 15.60
N SER A 341 6.89 -40.57 15.86
CA SER A 341 7.27 -41.90 15.40
C SER A 341 7.43 -41.99 13.90
N GLY A 342 6.50 -41.35 13.14
CA GLY A 342 6.56 -41.29 11.67
C GLY A 342 7.83 -40.60 11.14
N PHE A 343 8.38 -39.65 11.87
CA PHE A 343 9.66 -39.01 11.54
C PHE A 343 10.85 -39.90 11.96
N VAL A 344 10.87 -40.32 13.21
CA VAL A 344 12.00 -41.04 13.81
C VAL A 344 12.24 -42.42 13.15
N PHE A 345 11.19 -43.07 12.67
CA PHE A 345 11.27 -44.39 11.98
C PHE A 345 11.02 -44.27 10.46
N SER A 346 11.17 -43.10 9.88
CA SER A 346 11.09 -42.93 8.41
C SER A 346 12.34 -43.52 7.73
N GLN A 347 12.17 -43.84 6.43
CA GLN A 347 13.32 -44.24 5.60
C GLN A 347 14.38 -43.12 5.52
N GLU A 348 13.98 -41.85 5.53
CA GLU A 348 14.88 -40.72 5.54
C GLU A 348 15.74 -40.69 6.81
N MET A 349 15.16 -40.96 7.99
CA MET A 349 15.89 -41.06 9.25
C MET A 349 16.82 -42.28 9.23
N ALA A 350 16.37 -43.41 8.72
CA ALA A 350 17.20 -44.64 8.64
C ALA A 350 18.45 -44.38 7.78
N ASN A 351 18.33 -43.64 6.69
CA ASN A 351 19.44 -43.33 5.78
C ASN A 351 20.51 -42.40 6.44
N ARG A 352 20.18 -41.72 7.53
CA ARG A 352 21.16 -40.92 8.31
C ARG A 352 22.19 -41.76 9.05
N ASN A 353 21.91 -43.06 9.25
CA ASN A 353 22.81 -44.01 9.92
C ASN A 353 23.39 -43.50 11.27
N LEU A 354 22.54 -42.89 12.10
CA LEU A 354 22.94 -42.31 13.37
C LEU A 354 23.51 -43.40 14.31
N SER A 355 24.63 -43.12 14.94
CA SER A 355 25.13 -43.89 16.09
C SER A 355 24.10 -43.89 17.22
N ASN A 356 24.27 -44.76 18.22
CA ASN A 356 23.38 -44.78 19.38
C ASN A 356 23.42 -43.46 20.17
N GLN A 357 24.59 -42.85 20.29
CA GLN A 357 24.75 -41.57 20.96
C GLN A 357 24.04 -40.43 20.20
N GLU A 358 24.23 -40.37 18.88
CA GLU A 358 23.55 -39.37 18.04
C GLU A 358 22.03 -39.54 18.02
N TYR A 359 21.56 -40.79 18.00
CA TYR A 359 20.14 -41.10 18.07
C TYR A 359 19.52 -40.64 19.40
N VAL A 360 20.14 -40.92 20.54
CA VAL A 360 19.67 -40.48 21.87
C VAL A 360 19.70 -38.94 21.94
N THR A 361 20.80 -38.32 21.50
CA THR A 361 20.92 -36.86 21.49
C THR A 361 19.82 -36.20 20.63
N MET A 362 19.53 -36.78 19.49
CA MET A 362 18.43 -36.33 18.60
C MET A 362 17.08 -36.42 19.33
N LEU A 363 16.81 -37.51 20.05
CA LEU A 363 15.56 -37.64 20.81
C LEU A 363 15.46 -36.59 21.93
N TYR A 364 16.51 -36.34 22.69
CA TYR A 364 16.54 -35.27 23.71
C TYR A 364 16.19 -33.92 23.09
N ARG A 365 16.90 -33.55 22.04
CA ARG A 365 16.66 -32.27 21.35
C ARG A 365 15.24 -32.16 20.76
N THR A 366 14.74 -33.25 20.15
CA THR A 366 13.44 -33.23 19.47
C THR A 366 12.27 -33.31 20.44
N MET A 367 12.34 -34.20 21.43
CA MET A 367 11.22 -34.54 22.30
C MET A 367 11.26 -33.88 23.67
N MET A 368 12.44 -33.42 24.14
CA MET A 368 12.62 -32.79 25.47
C MET A 368 13.04 -31.32 25.39
N ASP A 369 13.32 -30.80 24.17
CA ASP A 369 13.81 -29.44 23.94
C ASP A 369 15.07 -29.05 24.72
N ARG A 370 15.95 -29.99 24.92
CA ARG A 370 17.20 -29.78 25.64
C ARG A 370 18.30 -30.73 25.19
N GLU A 371 19.53 -30.40 25.56
CA GLU A 371 20.63 -31.33 25.44
C GLU A 371 20.50 -32.44 26.51
N PRO A 372 20.98 -33.67 26.21
CA PRO A 372 21.07 -34.68 27.21
C PRO A 372 22.09 -34.28 28.29
N ASP A 373 21.78 -34.56 29.53
CA ASP A 373 22.81 -34.62 30.58
C ASP A 373 23.63 -35.91 30.42
N GLU A 374 24.85 -35.91 30.95
CA GLU A 374 25.81 -37.01 30.78
C GLU A 374 25.26 -38.36 31.33
N ALA A 375 24.60 -38.34 32.46
CA ALA A 375 24.04 -39.54 33.07
C ALA A 375 22.90 -40.12 32.24
N GLY A 376 21.97 -39.29 31.79
CA GLY A 376 20.84 -39.69 30.94
C GLY A 376 21.29 -40.20 29.59
N LEU A 377 22.28 -39.54 28.96
CA LEU A 377 22.85 -39.99 27.69
C LEU A 377 23.50 -41.38 27.85
N ASN A 378 24.35 -41.54 28.85
CA ASN A 378 25.05 -42.82 29.11
C ASN A 378 24.08 -43.97 29.45
N ASP A 379 23.03 -43.73 30.22
CA ASP A 379 22.02 -44.76 30.54
C ASP A 379 21.33 -45.24 29.26
N TRP A 380 20.80 -44.34 28.44
CA TRP A 380 20.10 -44.73 27.20
C TRP A 380 21.02 -45.36 26.15
N VAL A 381 22.27 -44.90 26.02
CA VAL A 381 23.26 -45.51 25.12
C VAL A 381 23.63 -46.90 25.59
N THR A 382 23.82 -47.11 26.88
CA THR A 382 24.12 -48.43 27.46
C THR A 382 22.96 -49.41 27.21
N ARG A 383 21.72 -48.99 27.38
CA ARG A 383 20.54 -49.82 27.06
C ARG A 383 20.52 -50.25 25.59
N LEU A 384 20.80 -49.33 24.69
CA LEU A 384 20.90 -49.64 23.24
C LEU A 384 22.02 -50.63 22.93
N GLN A 385 23.18 -50.47 23.58
CA GLN A 385 24.32 -51.41 23.45
C GLN A 385 24.00 -52.79 24.01
N SER A 386 23.16 -52.83 25.05
CA SER A 386 22.72 -54.08 25.70
C SER A 386 21.53 -54.75 24.96
N GLY A 387 21.16 -54.27 23.76
CA GLY A 387 20.14 -54.88 22.91
C GLY A 387 18.74 -54.31 23.06
N THR A 388 18.52 -53.25 23.84
CA THR A 388 17.24 -52.57 23.83
C THR A 388 16.99 -51.95 22.44
N SER A 389 15.81 -52.13 21.89
CA SER A 389 15.49 -51.58 20.56
C SER A 389 15.36 -50.07 20.55
N ARG A 390 15.69 -49.43 19.42
CA ARG A 390 15.44 -47.99 19.24
C ARG A 390 13.97 -47.62 19.42
N GLN A 391 13.03 -48.52 19.09
CA GLN A 391 11.61 -48.33 19.34
C GLN A 391 11.32 -48.23 20.84
N SER A 392 11.87 -49.12 21.67
CA SER A 392 11.67 -49.09 23.13
C SER A 392 12.26 -47.83 23.77
N VAL A 393 13.43 -47.38 23.27
CA VAL A 393 14.03 -46.10 23.73
C VAL A 393 13.13 -44.92 23.35
N PHE A 394 12.67 -44.85 22.08
CA PHE A 394 11.71 -43.81 21.61
C PHE A 394 10.44 -43.80 22.48
N ASP A 395 9.87 -44.98 22.79
CA ASP A 395 8.68 -45.09 23.62
C ASP A 395 8.92 -44.53 25.01
N GLY A 396 10.09 -44.76 25.60
CA GLY A 396 10.49 -44.17 26.88
C GLY A 396 10.50 -42.63 26.87
N PHE A 397 10.95 -42.03 25.77
CA PHE A 397 10.85 -40.56 25.55
C PHE A 397 9.42 -40.12 25.32
N ALA A 398 8.69 -40.80 24.45
CA ALA A 398 7.36 -40.40 24.01
C ALA A 398 6.27 -40.55 25.08
N ASP A 399 6.47 -41.44 26.06
CA ASP A 399 5.56 -41.67 27.18
C ASP A 399 6.00 -40.91 28.47
N SER A 400 7.05 -40.10 28.37
CA SER A 400 7.53 -39.32 29.53
C SER A 400 6.63 -38.08 29.82
N THR A 401 6.61 -37.68 31.07
CA THR A 401 5.95 -36.42 31.48
C THR A 401 6.58 -35.20 30.81
N GLU A 402 7.86 -35.24 30.48
CA GLU A 402 8.58 -34.16 29.83
C GLU A 402 8.07 -33.94 28.40
N PHE A 403 7.93 -35.02 27.61
CA PHE A 403 7.30 -34.91 26.29
C PHE A 403 5.83 -34.48 26.35
N ASP A 404 5.09 -34.96 27.37
CA ASP A 404 3.71 -34.56 27.59
C ASP A 404 3.59 -33.02 27.80
N ASN A 405 4.52 -32.45 28.58
CA ASN A 405 4.58 -31.00 28.80
C ASN A 405 4.90 -30.23 27.50
N ILE A 406 5.83 -30.72 26.66
CA ILE A 406 6.11 -30.17 25.34
C ILE A 406 4.85 -30.18 24.48
N VAL A 407 4.18 -31.32 24.37
CA VAL A 407 2.96 -31.48 23.59
C VAL A 407 1.87 -30.49 24.05
N ARG A 408 1.70 -30.30 25.37
CA ARG A 408 0.77 -29.31 25.95
C ARG A 408 1.16 -27.88 25.61
N ALA A 409 2.46 -27.55 25.64
CA ALA A 409 2.94 -26.21 25.29
C ALA A 409 2.62 -25.83 23.84
N TYR A 410 2.53 -26.82 22.95
CA TYR A 410 2.08 -26.64 21.56
C TYR A 410 0.56 -26.76 21.37
N GLY A 411 -0.23 -26.80 22.43
CA GLY A 411 -1.71 -26.86 22.36
C GLY A 411 -2.29 -28.17 21.79
N LEU A 412 -1.55 -29.28 21.92
CA LEU A 412 -1.92 -30.57 21.32
C LEU A 412 -2.62 -31.55 22.28
N LYS A 413 -2.98 -31.08 23.47
CA LYS A 413 -3.79 -31.83 24.47
C LYS A 413 -4.90 -30.97 25.05
#